data_c72894843f736cd36b79df2df6b602c7
#
_entry.id   c72894843f736cd36b79df2df6b602c7
#
_cell.length_a   1.000
_cell.length_b   1.000
_cell.length_c   1.000
_cell.angle_alpha   90.00
_cell.angle_beta   90.00
_cell.angle_gamma   90.00
#
_symmetry.space_group_name_H-M   'P 1'
#
loop_
_entity.id
_entity.type
_entity.pdbx_description
1 polymer ?
#
loop_
_entity_poly.entity_id
_entity_poly.type
_entity_poly.pdbx_seq_one_letter_code
_entity_poly.pdbx_strand_id
1 'polypeptide(L)'
;SKVDFVFCAVNMPKDEIKALEERYAKAEVPVVSNNSANRWTPDVPMVVPEINPEHLEVIESQKKRLGTTRGFICVKPNCSIQSYTPALNALKEFEPKLVVATTYQAISGAGKTFKEWPEMVENIIPYIGGEEEKSEKEPLRLWGKVENGQIVPATEPVITCQCIRA
;
A
#
# COMPACT_ATOMS: atom_id res chain seq x y z
N SER A 1 -1.05 -27.45 1.57
CA SER A 1 0.09 -26.54 1.80
C SER A 1 0.81 -26.91 3.09
N LYS A 2 2.14 -26.74 3.13
CA LYS A 2 2.94 -26.96 4.35
C LYS A 2 3.19 -25.65 5.11
N VAL A 3 2.58 -24.55 4.68
CA VAL A 3 2.74 -23.23 5.29
C VAL A 3 1.37 -22.65 5.66
N ASP A 4 1.33 -21.82 6.71
CA ASP A 4 0.09 -21.23 7.21
C ASP A 4 -0.26 -19.94 6.49
N PHE A 5 0.73 -19.17 6.07
CA PHE A 5 0.59 -17.95 5.25
C PHE A 5 1.87 -17.68 4.47
N VAL A 6 1.81 -16.74 3.54
CA VAL A 6 2.96 -16.25 2.76
C VAL A 6 3.07 -14.74 2.93
N PHE A 7 4.29 -14.27 3.22
CA PHE A 7 4.64 -12.86 3.08
C PHE A 7 5.29 -12.64 1.72
N CYS A 8 4.69 -11.79 0.88
CA CYS A 8 5.16 -11.53 -0.47
C CYS A 8 5.94 -10.20 -0.55
N ALA A 9 7.24 -10.30 -0.86
CA ALA A 9 8.14 -9.15 -1.05
C ALA A 9 9.09 -9.38 -2.23
N VAL A 10 8.58 -9.98 -3.29
CA VAL A 10 9.37 -10.33 -4.49
C VAL A 10 9.54 -9.12 -5.41
N ASN A 11 10.62 -9.12 -6.17
CA ASN A 11 10.88 -8.12 -7.21
C ASN A 11 10.63 -8.76 -8.59
N MET A 12 9.45 -8.52 -9.13
CA MET A 12 8.98 -9.05 -10.41
C MET A 12 8.06 -8.03 -11.08
N PRO A 13 7.71 -8.17 -12.37
CA PRO A 13 6.66 -7.39 -13.02
C PRO A 13 5.31 -7.48 -12.26
N LYS A 14 4.56 -6.38 -12.22
CA LYS A 14 3.32 -6.30 -11.43
C LYS A 14 2.31 -7.39 -11.77
N ASP A 15 2.17 -7.71 -13.05
CA ASP A 15 1.21 -8.73 -13.50
C ASP A 15 1.62 -10.13 -13.02
N GLU A 16 2.91 -10.42 -13.01
CA GLU A 16 3.44 -11.69 -12.49
C GLU A 16 3.27 -11.79 -10.97
N ILE A 17 3.51 -10.68 -10.23
CA ILE A 17 3.24 -10.63 -8.79
C ILE A 17 1.76 -10.88 -8.52
N LYS A 18 0.88 -10.22 -9.24
CA LYS A 18 -0.56 -10.39 -9.10
C LYS A 18 -0.99 -11.84 -9.32
N ALA A 19 -0.50 -12.45 -10.39
CA ALA A 19 -0.76 -13.86 -10.70
C ALA A 19 -0.19 -14.79 -9.63
N LEU A 20 1.01 -14.51 -9.11
CA LEU A 20 1.64 -15.30 -8.05
C LEU A 20 0.83 -15.25 -6.75
N GLU A 21 0.44 -14.05 -6.32
CA GLU A 21 -0.36 -13.84 -5.10
C GLU A 21 -1.72 -14.54 -5.21
N GLU A 22 -2.40 -14.44 -6.36
CA GLU A 22 -3.65 -15.16 -6.60
C GLU A 22 -3.48 -16.69 -6.60
N ARG A 23 -2.38 -17.21 -7.12
CA ARG A 23 -2.09 -18.65 -7.07
C ARG A 23 -1.96 -19.16 -5.65
N TYR A 24 -1.26 -18.43 -4.77
CA TYR A 24 -1.17 -18.79 -3.36
C TYR A 24 -2.54 -18.71 -2.68
N ALA A 25 -3.29 -17.64 -2.89
CA ALA A 25 -4.64 -17.50 -2.33
C ALA A 25 -5.55 -18.64 -2.79
N LYS A 26 -5.57 -18.97 -4.09
CA LYS A 26 -6.33 -20.11 -4.65
C LYS A 26 -5.87 -21.48 -4.14
N ALA A 27 -4.64 -21.58 -3.67
CA ALA A 27 -4.12 -22.77 -2.97
C ALA A 27 -4.46 -22.79 -1.47
N GLU A 28 -5.42 -21.95 -1.05
CA GLU A 28 -5.88 -21.80 0.34
C GLU A 28 -4.79 -21.28 1.30
N VAL A 29 -3.83 -20.52 0.78
CA VAL A 29 -2.76 -19.89 1.57
C VAL A 29 -2.99 -18.38 1.62
N PRO A 30 -3.26 -17.81 2.81
CA PRO A 30 -3.30 -16.35 2.97
C PRO A 30 -2.00 -15.68 2.54
N VAL A 31 -2.11 -14.55 1.85
CA VAL A 31 -0.97 -13.75 1.39
C VAL A 31 -1.02 -12.39 2.03
N VAL A 32 0.05 -12.01 2.72
CA VAL A 32 0.31 -10.65 3.17
C VAL A 32 1.38 -10.06 2.27
N SER A 33 1.06 -9.02 1.51
CA SER A 33 1.95 -8.51 0.47
C SER A 33 2.51 -7.12 0.79
N ASN A 34 3.82 -7.00 0.59
CA ASN A 34 4.53 -5.72 0.57
C ASN A 34 4.43 -5.03 -0.82
N ASN A 35 4.05 -5.77 -1.84
CA ASN A 35 4.04 -5.31 -3.22
C ASN A 35 2.86 -4.38 -3.53
N SER A 36 3.01 -3.58 -4.57
CA SER A 36 1.98 -2.63 -5.00
C SER A 36 0.97 -3.22 -5.99
N ALA A 37 1.17 -4.46 -6.44
CA ALA A 37 0.41 -5.05 -7.54
C ALA A 37 -1.12 -5.11 -7.28
N ASN A 38 -1.50 -5.45 -6.06
CA ASN A 38 -2.91 -5.58 -5.67
C ASN A 38 -3.46 -4.42 -4.83
N ARG A 39 -2.70 -3.32 -4.63
CA ARG A 39 -3.16 -2.21 -3.77
C ARG A 39 -4.46 -1.56 -4.25
N TRP A 40 -4.74 -1.60 -5.54
CA TRP A 40 -5.94 -1.00 -6.15
C TRP A 40 -6.97 -2.03 -6.61
N THR A 41 -6.77 -3.31 -6.32
CA THR A 41 -7.81 -4.33 -6.54
C THR A 41 -8.96 -4.08 -5.56
N PRO A 42 -10.21 -3.92 -6.03
CA PRO A 42 -11.30 -3.38 -5.20
C PRO A 42 -11.59 -4.18 -3.93
N ASP A 43 -11.51 -5.51 -3.99
CA ASP A 43 -11.75 -6.44 -2.90
C ASP A 43 -10.48 -6.92 -2.19
N VAL A 44 -9.34 -6.28 -2.45
CA VAL A 44 -8.10 -6.53 -1.70
C VAL A 44 -7.91 -5.43 -0.66
N PRO A 45 -7.91 -5.75 0.64
CA PRO A 45 -7.71 -4.75 1.67
C PRO A 45 -6.26 -4.28 1.69
N MET A 46 -6.09 -2.95 1.64
CA MET A 46 -4.84 -2.27 1.94
C MET A 46 -4.94 -1.76 3.36
N VAL A 47 -4.14 -2.30 4.29
CA VAL A 47 -4.38 -2.13 5.72
C VAL A 47 -3.19 -1.51 6.46
N VAL A 48 -3.52 -0.55 7.31
CA VAL A 48 -2.76 -0.12 8.48
C VAL A 48 -3.66 -0.39 9.67
N PRO A 49 -3.36 -1.37 10.53
CA PRO A 49 -4.30 -1.87 11.55
C PRO A 49 -4.84 -0.80 12.49
N GLU A 50 -4.07 0.26 12.73
CA GLU A 50 -4.46 1.39 13.59
C GLU A 50 -5.41 2.38 12.89
N ILE A 51 -5.59 2.26 11.57
CA ILE A 51 -6.38 3.20 10.77
C ILE A 51 -7.67 2.58 10.27
N ASN A 52 -7.59 1.40 9.66
CA ASN A 52 -8.69 0.83 8.88
C ASN A 52 -8.81 -0.69 9.01
N PRO A 53 -8.83 -1.27 10.22
CA PRO A 53 -8.99 -2.72 10.39
C PRO A 53 -10.29 -3.26 9.79
N GLU A 54 -11.34 -2.44 9.72
CA GLU A 54 -12.64 -2.77 9.12
C GLU A 54 -12.54 -3.10 7.62
N HIS A 55 -11.51 -2.63 6.92
CA HIS A 55 -11.29 -3.01 5.52
C HIS A 55 -11.05 -4.51 5.32
N LEU A 56 -10.70 -5.25 6.38
CA LEU A 56 -10.59 -6.71 6.31
C LEU A 56 -11.92 -7.39 5.98
N GLU A 57 -13.06 -6.75 6.17
CA GLU A 57 -14.38 -7.27 5.82
C GLU A 57 -14.51 -7.60 4.32
N VAL A 58 -13.78 -6.90 3.44
CA VAL A 58 -13.80 -7.18 1.99
C VAL A 58 -13.21 -8.55 1.63
N ILE A 59 -12.47 -9.18 2.55
CA ILE A 59 -11.89 -10.52 2.34
C ILE A 59 -12.98 -11.54 2.02
N GLU A 60 -14.17 -11.42 2.58
CA GLU A 60 -15.26 -12.33 2.28
C GLU A 60 -15.74 -12.21 0.82
N SER A 61 -15.75 -11.00 0.26
CA SER A 61 -16.04 -10.79 -1.16
C SER A 61 -14.90 -11.30 -2.04
N GLN A 62 -13.66 -11.09 -1.61
CA GLN A 62 -12.49 -11.60 -2.32
C GLN A 62 -12.47 -13.12 -2.38
N LYS A 63 -12.76 -13.81 -1.26
CA LYS A 63 -12.87 -15.28 -1.21
C LYS A 63 -13.92 -15.81 -2.19
N LYS A 64 -15.09 -15.15 -2.26
CA LYS A 64 -16.13 -15.50 -3.23
C LYS A 64 -15.62 -15.39 -4.66
N ARG A 65 -14.93 -14.30 -5.01
CA ARG A 65 -14.34 -14.08 -6.34
C ARG A 65 -13.26 -15.11 -6.67
N LEU A 66 -12.40 -15.44 -5.69
CA LEU A 66 -11.29 -16.39 -5.88
C LEU A 66 -11.72 -17.86 -5.81
N GLY A 67 -12.91 -18.13 -5.25
CA GLY A 67 -13.40 -19.50 -5.00
C GLY A 67 -12.65 -20.18 -3.85
N THR A 68 -12.28 -19.42 -2.80
CA THR A 68 -11.50 -19.91 -1.67
C THR A 68 -12.31 -19.89 -0.37
N THR A 69 -11.88 -20.66 0.62
CA THR A 69 -12.46 -20.66 1.97
C THR A 69 -11.50 -20.01 2.98
N ARG A 70 -10.21 -20.24 2.85
CA ARG A 70 -9.16 -19.72 3.73
C ARG A 70 -8.24 -18.73 3.04
N GLY A 71 -7.94 -18.95 1.77
CA GLY A 71 -6.97 -18.16 1.01
C GLY A 71 -7.49 -16.75 0.69
N PHE A 72 -6.66 -15.74 0.90
CA PHE A 72 -6.92 -14.34 0.57
C PHE A 72 -5.61 -13.58 0.35
N ILE A 73 -5.72 -12.36 -0.16
CA ILE A 73 -4.62 -11.42 -0.32
C ILE A 73 -4.95 -10.18 0.51
N CYS A 74 -3.99 -9.73 1.32
CA CYS A 74 -4.00 -8.45 2.02
C CYS A 74 -2.70 -7.72 1.70
N VAL A 75 -2.74 -6.41 1.51
CA VAL A 75 -1.57 -5.63 1.14
C VAL A 75 -1.30 -4.51 2.13
N LYS A 76 -0.03 -4.13 2.30
CA LYS A 76 0.33 -2.91 2.99
C LYS A 76 0.44 -1.74 2.01
N PRO A 77 0.21 -0.50 2.46
CA PRO A 77 0.42 0.70 1.66
C PRO A 77 1.91 0.98 1.39
N ASN A 78 2.18 2.03 0.64
CA ASN A 78 3.52 2.56 0.42
C ASN A 78 4.21 2.89 1.76
N CYS A 79 5.52 2.69 1.82
CA CYS A 79 6.29 2.92 3.05
C CYS A 79 6.30 4.38 3.48
N SER A 80 6.36 5.34 2.55
CA SER A 80 6.39 6.77 2.87
C SER A 80 5.13 7.24 3.58
N ILE A 81 3.95 6.79 3.14
CA ILE A 81 2.68 7.21 3.75
C ILE A 81 2.46 6.64 5.15
N GLN A 82 3.05 5.50 5.46
CA GLN A 82 2.95 4.89 6.79
C GLN A 82 3.66 5.72 7.87
N SER A 83 4.57 6.61 7.49
CA SER A 83 5.27 7.50 8.43
C SER A 83 4.37 8.62 8.96
N TYR A 84 3.38 9.07 8.20
CA TYR A 84 2.55 10.22 8.57
C TYR A 84 1.06 9.93 8.67
N THR A 85 0.53 8.91 7.99
CA THR A 85 -0.91 8.63 8.01
C THR A 85 -1.46 8.26 9.38
N PRO A 86 -0.74 7.53 10.28
CA PRO A 86 -1.24 7.30 11.63
C PRO A 86 -1.41 8.61 12.42
N ALA A 87 -0.45 9.54 12.30
CA ALA A 87 -0.54 10.85 12.95
C ALA A 87 -1.70 11.69 12.40
N LEU A 88 -1.88 11.71 11.07
CA LEU A 88 -3.02 12.39 10.44
C LEU A 88 -4.35 11.74 10.82
N ASN A 89 -4.38 10.43 10.99
CA ASN A 89 -5.60 9.72 11.41
C ASN A 89 -6.05 10.16 12.81
N ALA A 90 -5.11 10.45 13.71
CA ALA A 90 -5.43 11.01 15.02
C ALA A 90 -6.03 12.42 14.95
N LEU A 91 -5.78 13.15 13.87
CA LEU A 91 -6.32 14.48 13.62
C LEU A 91 -7.61 14.48 12.77
N LYS A 92 -8.10 13.30 12.40
CA LYS A 92 -9.26 13.14 11.49
C LYS A 92 -10.54 13.80 12.04
N GLU A 93 -10.71 13.84 13.36
CA GLU A 93 -11.85 14.50 14.02
C GLU A 93 -11.94 16.01 13.73
N PHE A 94 -10.81 16.65 13.37
CA PHE A 94 -10.77 18.06 12.97
C PHE A 94 -11.07 18.28 11.49
N GLU A 95 -11.43 17.24 10.74
CA GLU A 95 -11.80 17.29 9.33
C GLU A 95 -10.79 18.06 8.44
N PRO A 96 -9.52 17.68 8.39
CA PRO A 96 -8.53 18.35 7.55
C PRO A 96 -8.99 18.37 6.09
N LYS A 97 -8.91 19.53 5.44
CA LYS A 97 -9.34 19.71 4.04
C LYS A 97 -8.17 19.65 3.07
N LEU A 98 -6.98 19.99 3.53
CA LEU A 98 -5.77 20.01 2.74
C LEU A 98 -4.61 19.43 3.56
N VAL A 99 -3.86 18.54 2.93
CA VAL A 99 -2.59 18.00 3.44
C VAL A 99 -1.50 18.34 2.45
N VAL A 100 -0.47 19.03 2.91
CA VAL A 100 0.77 19.26 2.15
C VAL A 100 1.87 18.46 2.82
N ALA A 101 2.41 17.46 2.11
CA ALA A 101 3.44 16.59 2.64
C ALA A 101 4.74 16.70 1.83
N THR A 102 5.87 16.73 2.51
CA THR A 102 7.19 16.60 1.88
C THR A 102 7.92 15.45 2.55
N THR A 103 8.39 14.50 1.76
CA THR A 103 9.12 13.34 2.28
C THR A 103 10.57 13.36 1.81
N TYR A 104 11.48 13.05 2.73
CA TYR A 104 12.89 12.78 2.43
C TYR A 104 13.11 11.27 2.54
N GLN A 105 13.32 10.62 1.40
CA GLN A 105 13.41 9.16 1.32
C GLN A 105 14.82 8.72 1.02
N ALA A 106 15.38 7.86 1.88
CA ALA A 106 16.73 7.34 1.72
C ALA A 106 16.90 6.51 0.43
N ILE A 107 18.10 6.51 -0.13
CA ILE A 107 18.45 5.74 -1.34
C ILE A 107 18.19 4.23 -1.19
N SER A 108 18.23 3.70 0.02
CA SER A 108 17.89 2.31 0.32
C SER A 108 16.45 1.94 -0.09
N GLY A 109 15.53 2.91 -0.08
CA GLY A 109 14.17 2.73 -0.60
C GLY A 109 14.11 2.48 -2.12
N ALA A 110 15.16 2.82 -2.85
CA ALA A 110 15.36 2.45 -4.26
C ALA A 110 16.14 1.13 -4.43
N GLY A 111 16.44 0.42 -3.33
CA GLY A 111 17.25 -0.79 -3.36
C GLY A 111 18.72 -0.54 -3.70
N LYS A 112 19.24 0.67 -3.43
CA LYS A 112 20.59 1.10 -3.78
C LYS A 112 21.40 1.51 -2.57
N THR A 113 22.71 1.50 -2.73
CA THR A 113 23.72 2.00 -1.79
C THR A 113 24.49 3.16 -2.41
N PHE A 114 25.19 3.96 -1.63
CA PHE A 114 26.08 5.02 -2.15
C PHE A 114 27.19 4.46 -3.05
N LYS A 115 27.60 3.20 -2.87
CA LYS A 115 28.58 2.55 -3.75
C LYS A 115 28.03 2.34 -5.16
N GLU A 116 26.74 2.03 -5.28
CA GLU A 116 26.03 1.79 -6.55
C GLU A 116 25.46 3.07 -7.15
N TRP A 117 25.37 4.11 -6.33
CA TRP A 117 24.82 5.42 -6.73
C TRP A 117 25.61 6.56 -6.10
N PRO A 118 26.90 6.71 -6.47
CA PRO A 118 27.82 7.69 -5.85
C PRO A 118 27.39 9.14 -6.05
N GLU A 119 26.59 9.45 -7.09
CA GLU A 119 26.09 10.80 -7.34
C GLU A 119 25.10 11.29 -6.27
N MET A 120 24.63 10.38 -5.42
CA MET A 120 23.75 10.72 -4.31
C MET A 120 24.49 11.14 -3.02
N VAL A 121 25.82 11.03 -2.99
CA VAL A 121 26.61 11.55 -1.86
C VAL A 121 26.48 13.06 -1.82
N GLU A 122 26.02 13.62 -0.69
CA GLU A 122 25.80 15.05 -0.49
C GLU A 122 24.87 15.71 -1.53
N ASN A 123 23.94 14.92 -2.09
CA ASN A 123 23.04 15.35 -3.13
C ASN A 123 21.59 14.91 -2.85
N ILE A 124 20.64 15.54 -3.54
CA ILE A 124 19.22 15.18 -3.51
C ILE A 124 18.65 15.10 -4.92
N ILE A 125 17.64 14.23 -5.08
CA ILE A 125 16.77 14.24 -6.27
C ILE A 125 15.41 14.76 -5.83
N PRO A 126 14.93 15.90 -6.33
CA PRO A 126 13.72 16.57 -5.84
C PRO A 126 12.41 15.91 -6.29
N TYR A 127 12.46 14.81 -7.01
CA TYR A 127 11.30 14.08 -7.51
C TYR A 127 11.58 12.58 -7.60
N ILE A 128 10.66 11.78 -7.08
CA ILE A 128 10.71 10.32 -7.21
C ILE A 128 9.52 9.86 -8.05
N GLY A 129 9.78 9.38 -9.26
CA GLY A 129 8.74 8.98 -10.20
C GLY A 129 7.73 7.99 -9.62
N GLY A 130 6.46 8.37 -9.64
CA GLY A 130 5.33 7.57 -9.15
C GLY A 130 5.17 7.50 -7.62
N GLU A 131 6.07 8.09 -6.82
CA GLU A 131 5.90 8.13 -5.35
C GLU A 131 4.92 9.21 -4.91
N GLU A 132 4.95 10.38 -5.53
CA GLU A 132 4.03 11.47 -5.22
C GLU A 132 2.59 11.03 -5.44
N GLU A 133 2.28 10.45 -6.60
CA GLU A 133 0.95 9.95 -6.93
C GLU A 133 0.44 8.88 -5.94
N LYS A 134 1.31 7.98 -5.48
CA LYS A 134 0.97 7.01 -4.42
C LYS A 134 0.67 7.71 -3.11
N SER A 135 1.51 8.69 -2.74
CA SER A 135 1.38 9.45 -1.49
C SER A 135 0.13 10.31 -1.46
N GLU A 136 -0.37 10.75 -2.61
CA GLU A 136 -1.61 11.51 -2.74
C GLU A 136 -2.86 10.62 -2.70
N LYS A 137 -2.79 9.41 -3.26
CA LYS A 137 -3.97 8.55 -3.46
C LYS A 137 -4.14 7.46 -2.41
N GLU A 138 -3.05 6.82 -1.97
CA GLU A 138 -3.16 5.68 -1.05
C GLU A 138 -3.76 6.05 0.32
N PRO A 139 -3.49 7.24 0.92
CA PRO A 139 -4.17 7.62 2.16
C PRO A 139 -5.69 7.72 2.00
N LEU A 140 -6.17 8.20 0.86
CA LEU A 140 -7.61 8.27 0.59
C LEU A 140 -8.23 6.88 0.55
N ARG A 141 -7.50 5.87 0.07
CA ARG A 141 -7.97 4.49 0.12
C ARG A 141 -7.97 3.94 1.55
N LEU A 142 -6.98 4.29 2.39
CA LEU A 142 -6.96 3.91 3.81
C LEU A 142 -8.16 4.51 4.57
N TRP A 143 -8.55 5.74 4.24
CA TRP A 143 -9.72 6.41 4.83
C TRP A 143 -11.02 6.17 4.07
N GLY A 144 -11.00 5.28 3.10
CA GLY A 144 -12.17 4.87 2.34
C GLY A 144 -13.17 4.09 3.18
N LYS A 145 -14.21 3.62 2.52
CA LYS A 145 -15.28 2.82 3.14
C LYS A 145 -15.44 1.50 2.41
N VAL A 146 -15.91 0.50 3.13
CA VAL A 146 -16.34 -0.76 2.53
C VAL A 146 -17.78 -0.61 2.04
N GLU A 147 -17.97 -0.71 0.73
CA GLU A 147 -19.29 -0.64 0.09
C GLU A 147 -19.43 -1.79 -0.90
N ASN A 148 -20.50 -2.57 -0.77
CA ASN A 148 -20.79 -3.72 -1.66
C ASN A 148 -19.60 -4.70 -1.80
N GLY A 149 -18.85 -4.92 -0.72
CA GLY A 149 -17.70 -5.83 -0.69
C GLY A 149 -16.47 -5.31 -1.42
N GLN A 150 -16.37 -4.02 -1.63
CA GLN A 150 -15.24 -3.33 -2.24
C GLN A 150 -14.84 -2.11 -1.40
N ILE A 151 -13.60 -1.69 -1.52
CA ILE A 151 -13.11 -0.46 -0.87
C ILE A 151 -13.29 0.70 -1.83
N VAL A 152 -14.14 1.65 -1.44
CA VAL A 152 -14.35 2.93 -2.13
C VAL A 152 -13.49 3.99 -1.44
N PRO A 153 -12.50 4.58 -2.11
CA PRO A 153 -11.64 5.60 -1.53
C PRO A 153 -12.42 6.84 -1.08
N ALA A 154 -11.93 7.49 -0.03
CA ALA A 154 -12.41 8.82 0.36
C ALA A 154 -12.05 9.87 -0.72
N THR A 155 -12.78 10.97 -0.75
CA THR A 155 -12.55 12.10 -1.66
C THR A 155 -11.85 13.27 -1.00
N GLU A 156 -11.78 13.27 0.33
CA GLU A 156 -11.13 14.29 1.16
C GLU A 156 -10.23 13.62 2.20
N PRO A 157 -9.19 14.32 2.66
CA PRO A 157 -8.72 15.64 2.25
C PRO A 157 -8.08 15.67 0.85
N VAL A 158 -7.89 16.86 0.27
CA VAL A 158 -6.98 17.04 -0.85
C VAL A 158 -5.55 16.82 -0.33
N ILE A 159 -4.77 15.99 -0.99
CA ILE A 159 -3.39 15.71 -0.60
C ILE A 159 -2.48 16.09 -1.75
N THR A 160 -1.46 16.89 -1.47
CA THR A 160 -0.35 17.14 -2.38
C THR A 160 0.95 16.72 -1.71
N CYS A 161 1.80 16.04 -2.45
CA CYS A 161 3.02 15.46 -1.91
C CYS A 161 4.23 15.75 -2.79
N GLN A 162 5.35 16.07 -2.15
CA GLN A 162 6.66 16.14 -2.77
C GLN A 162 7.52 15.02 -2.20
N CYS A 163 8.06 14.17 -3.05
CA CYS A 163 8.91 13.05 -2.67
C CYS A 163 10.34 13.28 -3.13
N ILE A 164 11.22 13.50 -2.17
CA ILE A 164 12.63 13.82 -2.40
C ILE A 164 13.48 12.60 -2.05
N ARG A 165 14.39 12.23 -2.92
CA ARG A 165 15.42 11.22 -2.60
C ARG A 165 16.64 11.90 -2.00
N ALA A 166 17.09 11.41 -0.82
CA ALA A 166 18.23 11.93 -0.08
C ALA A 166 19.15 10.81 0.41
#